data_28ee9118b4ea8efe3136a24c72375bde
#
_entry.id   28ee9118b4ea8efe3136a24c72375bde
#
_cell.length_a   1.000
_cell.length_b   1.000
_cell.length_c   1.000
_cell.angle_alpha   90.00
_cell.angle_beta   90.00
_cell.angle_gamma   90.00
#
_symmetry.space_group_name_H-M   'P 1'
#
loop_
_entity.id
_entity.type
_entity.pdbx_description
1 polymer ?
#
loop_
_entity_poly.entity_id
_entity_poly.type
_entity_poly.pdbx_seq_one_letter_code
_entity_poly.pdbx_strand_id
1 'polypeptide(L)' 'MNDNWTLFKDEKPKVAEPVLFQAERDGHMYIGYITTYGGVKCITARNSTVTGMKPIAWMELPEKYKKN' A
#
# COMPACT_ATOMS: atom_id res chain seq x y z
N MET A 1 -6.45 8.21 16.82
CA MET A 1 -5.21 8.47 16.08
C MET A 1 -4.53 7.17 15.71
N ASN A 2 -4.08 7.08 14.50
CA ASN A 2 -3.48 5.84 14.02
C ASN A 2 -1.98 6.04 13.83
N ASP A 3 -1.18 5.51 14.75
CA ASP A 3 0.25 5.70 14.74
C ASP A 3 0.98 4.77 13.79
N ASN A 4 0.24 3.85 13.14
CA ASN A 4 0.88 2.89 12.24
C ASN A 4 1.02 3.40 10.81
N TRP A 5 0.36 4.49 10.47
CA TRP A 5 0.39 5.04 9.13
C TRP A 5 1.60 5.95 8.94
N THR A 6 2.29 5.78 7.84
CA THR A 6 3.39 6.65 7.42
C THR A 6 2.93 7.46 6.23
N LEU A 7 3.12 8.77 6.27
CA LEU A 7 2.78 9.61 5.12
C LEU A 7 3.71 9.30 3.96
N PHE A 8 3.12 9.09 2.80
CA PHE A 8 3.88 8.72 1.61
C PHE A 8 4.89 9.80 1.22
N LYS A 9 4.55 11.05 1.46
CA LYS A 9 5.46 12.17 1.14
C LYS A 9 6.67 12.21 2.05
N ASP A 10 6.57 11.64 3.24
CA ASP A 10 7.66 11.66 4.21
C ASP A 10 8.60 10.47 4.03
N GLU A 11 8.04 9.31 3.77
CA GLU A 11 8.83 8.09 3.62
C GLU A 11 8.05 7.12 2.75
N LYS A 12 8.74 6.46 1.82
CA LYS A 12 8.12 5.49 0.94
C LYS A 12 8.49 4.07 1.36
N PRO A 13 7.59 3.09 1.12
CA PRO A 13 7.92 1.70 1.44
C PRO A 13 9.01 1.20 0.51
N LYS A 14 9.61 0.06 0.87
CA LYS A 14 10.63 -0.56 0.05
C LYS A 14 10.03 -1.03 -1.27
N VAL A 15 10.83 -0.94 -2.32
CA VAL A 15 10.43 -1.39 -3.65
C VAL A 15 10.05 -2.87 -3.61
N ALA A 16 8.96 -3.22 -4.27
CA ALA A 16 8.47 -4.58 -4.43
C ALA A 16 7.94 -5.22 -3.15
N GLU A 17 7.90 -4.50 -2.04
CA GLU A 17 7.38 -5.04 -0.80
C GLU A 17 5.89 -4.72 -0.68
N PRO A 18 5.00 -5.72 -0.57
CA PRO A 18 3.58 -5.46 -0.43
C PRO A 18 3.27 -4.74 0.88
N VAL A 19 2.48 -3.69 0.78
CA VAL A 19 2.05 -2.90 1.93
C VAL A 19 0.60 -2.49 1.72
N LEU A 20 0.02 -1.91 2.76
CA LEU A 20 -1.33 -1.36 2.68
C LEU A 20 -1.23 0.14 2.38
N PHE A 21 -1.83 0.56 1.28
CA PHE A 21 -1.90 1.96 0.90
C PHE A 21 -3.28 2.53 1.15
N GLN A 22 -3.33 3.80 1.52
CA GLN A 22 -4.59 4.55 1.52
C GLN A 22 -4.53 5.57 0.39
N ALA A 23 -5.51 5.51 -0.50
CA ALA A 23 -5.54 6.40 -1.65
C ALA A 23 -5.91 7.82 -1.24
N GLU A 24 -5.24 8.79 -1.86
CA GLU A 24 -5.50 10.20 -1.58
C GLU A 24 -6.90 10.59 -2.02
N ARG A 25 -7.33 10.09 -3.16
CA ARG A 25 -8.55 10.54 -3.81
C ARG A 25 -9.82 10.18 -3.06
N ASP A 26 -9.93 8.93 -2.64
CA ASP A 26 -11.19 8.42 -2.07
C ASP A 26 -11.04 7.85 -0.67
N GLY A 27 -9.81 7.79 -0.15
CA GLY A 27 -9.57 7.26 1.18
C GLY A 27 -9.67 5.75 1.27
N HIS A 28 -9.89 5.07 0.17
CA HIS A 28 -9.96 3.61 0.19
C HIS A 28 -8.59 3.00 0.38
N MET A 29 -8.56 1.81 0.94
CA MET A 29 -7.32 1.10 1.20
C MET A 29 -7.10 0.03 0.15
N TYR A 30 -5.84 -0.12 -0.26
CA TYR A 30 -5.44 -1.09 -1.27
C TYR A 30 -4.16 -1.77 -0.84
N ILE A 31 -4.05 -3.05 -1.16
CA ILE A 31 -2.79 -3.77 -1.01
C ILE A 31 -2.01 -3.59 -2.30
N GLY A 32 -0.76 -3.17 -2.18
CA GLY A 32 0.06 -2.94 -3.36
C GLY A 32 1.53 -2.78 -3.01
N TYR A 33 2.30 -2.33 -3.98
CA TYR A 33 3.75 -2.18 -3.82
C TYR A 33 4.28 -1.12 -4.78
N ILE A 34 5.49 -0.65 -4.48
CA ILE A 34 6.20 0.27 -5.37
C ILE A 34 6.91 -0.56 -6.42
N THR A 35 6.72 -0.21 -7.69
CA THR A 35 7.43 -0.90 -8.78
C THR A 35 8.87 -0.40 -8.87
N THR A 36 9.70 -1.14 -9.62
CA THR A 36 11.09 -0.73 -9.83
C THR A 36 11.20 0.58 -10.60
N TYR A 37 10.13 0.99 -11.26
CA TYR A 37 10.09 2.27 -11.99
C TYR A 37 9.56 3.41 -11.13
N GLY A 38 9.25 3.14 -9.87
CA GLY A 38 8.76 4.17 -8.96
C GLY A 38 7.26 4.36 -8.95
N GLY A 39 6.53 3.62 -9.76
CA GLY A 39 5.08 3.69 -9.76
C GLY A 39 4.46 2.83 -8.68
N VAL A 40 3.18 3.01 -8.44
CA VAL A 40 2.43 2.24 -7.47
C VAL A 40 1.51 1.28 -8.19
N LYS A 41 1.53 0.02 -7.78
CA LYS A 41 0.70 -1.02 -8.36
C LYS A 41 -0.10 -1.68 -7.25
N CYS A 42 -1.41 -1.69 -7.39
CA CYS A 42 -2.30 -2.19 -6.35
C CYS A 42 -3.17 -3.32 -6.89
N ILE A 43 -3.60 -4.18 -5.98
CA ILE A 43 -4.50 -5.29 -6.30
C ILE A 43 -5.85 -4.98 -5.66
N THR A 44 -6.91 -5.04 -6.47
CA THR A 44 -8.25 -4.80 -5.98
C THR A 44 -8.83 -6.08 -5.38
N ALA A 45 -9.97 -5.95 -4.71
CA ALA A 45 -10.66 -7.10 -4.13
C ALA A 45 -11.07 -8.13 -5.17
N ARG A 46 -11.15 -7.74 -6.44
CA ARG A 46 -11.50 -8.65 -7.53
C ARG A 46 -10.28 -9.18 -8.26
N ASN A 47 -9.11 -9.06 -7.65
CA ASN A 47 -7.84 -9.48 -8.26
C ASN A 47 -7.48 -8.71 -9.54
N SER A 48 -8.05 -7.53 -9.71
CA SER A 48 -7.66 -6.66 -10.81
C SER A 48 -6.50 -5.78 -10.36
N THR A 49 -5.60 -5.50 -11.29
CA THR A 49 -4.47 -4.63 -11.04
C THR A 49 -4.82 -3.19 -11.36
N VAL A 50 -4.51 -2.29 -10.44
CA VAL A 50 -4.71 -0.86 -10.63
C VAL A 50 -3.35 -0.17 -10.58
N THR A 51 -3.05 0.66 -11.55
CA THR A 51 -1.80 1.42 -11.60
C THR A 51 -2.12 2.91 -11.58
N GLY A 52 -1.13 3.70 -11.15
CA GLY A 52 -1.29 5.15 -11.15
C GLY A 52 -2.08 5.71 -9.98
N MET A 53 -2.40 4.88 -9.00
CA MET A 53 -3.05 5.36 -7.78
C MET A 53 -2.05 6.21 -6.99
N LYS A 54 -2.52 7.30 -6.42
CA LYS A 54 -1.69 8.17 -5.59
C LYS A 54 -1.99 7.90 -4.12
N PRO A 55 -1.04 7.30 -3.39
CA PRO A 55 -1.27 7.06 -1.96
C PRO A 55 -0.99 8.30 -1.14
N ILE A 56 -1.78 8.51 -0.10
CA ILE A 56 -1.48 9.55 0.87
C ILE A 56 -0.66 8.98 2.02
N ALA A 57 -0.88 7.69 2.36
CA ALA A 57 -0.20 7.04 3.47
C ALA A 57 -0.11 5.54 3.21
N TRP A 58 0.77 4.88 3.98
CA TRP A 58 0.90 3.44 3.89
C TRP A 58 1.25 2.87 5.25
N MET A 59 1.07 1.56 5.39
CA MET A 59 1.51 0.85 6.57
C MET A 59 1.84 -0.59 6.21
N GLU A 60 2.63 -1.22 7.05
CA GLU A 60 3.00 -2.61 6.83
C GLU A 60 1.79 -3.51 7.00
N LEU A 61 1.78 -4.59 6.23
CA LEU A 61 0.74 -5.59 6.37
C LEU A 61 0.98 -6.40 7.64
N PRO A 62 -0.10 -6.88 8.30
CA PRO A 62 0.09 -7.73 9.46
C PRO A 62 0.74 -9.05 9.06
N GLU A 63 1.41 -9.68 10.01
CA GLU A 63 1.99 -10.98 9.78
C GLU A 63 0.90 -12.00 9.52
N LYS A 64 1.26 -13.00 8.75
CA LYS A 64 0.35 -14.11 8.53
C LYS A 64 0.05 -14.82 9.85
N TYR A 65 -1.19 -15.27 9.96
CA TYR A 65 -1.54 -16.14 11.07
C TYR A 65 -0.70 -17.41 10.98
N LYS A 66 -0.05 -17.75 12.07
CA LYS A 66 0.77 -18.96 12.14
C LYS A 66 -0.05 -20.09 12.73
N LYS A 67 -0.25 -21.10 11.95
CA LYS A 67 -0.99 -22.29 12.39
C LYS A 67 -0.01 -23.31 12.93
N ASN A 68 -0.26 -23.71 14.15
CA ASN A 68 0.57 -24.75 14.79
C ASN A 68 0.00 -26.14 14.54
#